data_995820f66db49838ef6188f4942afded
#
_entry.id   995820f66db49838ef6188f4942afded
#
_cell.length_a   1.000
_cell.length_b   1.000
_cell.length_c   1.000
_cell.angle_alpha   90.00
_cell.angle_beta   90.00
_cell.angle_gamma   90.00
#
_symmetry.space_group_name_H-M   'P 1'
#
loop_
_entity.id
_entity.type
_entity.pdbx_description
1 polymer ?
#
loop_
_entity_poly.entity_id
_entity_poly.type
_entity_poly.pdbx_seq_one_letter_code
_entity_poly.pdbx_strand_id
1 'polypeptide(L)' 'MTYDQVEQRNGVAVVWLDQPGEKVNKISRDLLDGFSGILHRLESDPTVKGVVLISRKEDNFIAGADLD' A
#
# COMPACT_ATOMS: atom_id res chain seq x y z
N MET A 1 -7.16 -1.68 -0.50
CA MET A 1 -5.89 -2.38 -0.21
C MET A 1 -6.12 -3.48 0.80
N THR A 2 -5.47 -4.58 0.61
CA THR A 2 -5.56 -5.70 1.52
C THR A 2 -4.15 -6.14 1.93
N TYR A 3 -4.05 -6.89 3.01
CA TYR A 3 -2.75 -7.30 3.54
C TYR A 3 -2.00 -8.27 2.63
N ASP A 4 -2.69 -8.95 1.72
CA ASP A 4 -2.04 -9.82 0.74
C ASP A 4 -1.22 -9.04 -0.31
N GLN A 5 -1.32 -7.72 -0.32
CA GLN A 5 -0.45 -6.86 -1.13
C GLN A 5 0.87 -6.53 -0.43
N VAL A 6 1.15 -7.17 0.69
CA VAL A 6 2.39 -6.96 1.46
C VAL A 6 3.29 -8.15 1.30
N GLU A 7 4.55 -7.90 0.95
CA GLU A 7 5.61 -8.91 0.97
C GLU A 7 6.64 -8.53 2.02
N GLN A 8 7.21 -9.51 2.68
CA GLN A 8 8.22 -9.26 3.69
C GLN A 8 9.53 -9.93 3.27
N ARG A 9 10.62 -9.14 3.23
CA ARG A 9 11.94 -9.63 2.83
C ARG A 9 13.00 -9.05 3.76
N ASN A 10 13.66 -9.91 4.52
CA ASN A 10 14.79 -9.52 5.38
C ASN A 10 14.44 -8.34 6.31
N GLY A 11 13.25 -8.35 6.89
CA GLY A 11 12.81 -7.31 7.80
C GLY A 11 12.22 -6.08 7.11
N VAL A 12 12.13 -6.07 5.77
CA VAL A 12 11.52 -4.98 5.02
C VAL A 12 10.16 -5.43 4.51
N ALA A 13 9.14 -4.67 4.84
CA ALA A 13 7.79 -4.89 4.31
C ALA A 13 7.64 -4.09 3.02
N VAL A 14 7.36 -4.77 1.92
CA VAL A 14 7.11 -4.14 0.64
C VAL A 14 5.60 -4.11 0.45
N VAL A 15 5.02 -2.92 0.37
CA VAL A 15 3.59 -2.72 0.20
C VAL A 15 3.33 -2.31 -1.24
N TRP A 16 2.59 -3.14 -1.96
CA TRP A 16 2.28 -2.90 -3.36
C TRP A 16 0.98 -2.10 -3.47
N LEU A 17 1.07 -0.94 -4.09
CA LEU A 17 -0.11 -0.12 -4.36
C LEU A 17 -0.67 -0.54 -5.71
N ASP A 18 -1.84 -1.15 -5.68
CA ASP A 18 -2.49 -1.63 -6.89
C ASP A 18 -4.01 -1.57 -6.70
N GLN A 19 -4.59 -0.44 -7.06
CA GLN A 19 -6.03 -0.23 -6.94
C GLN A 19 -6.74 -1.05 -8.01
N PRO A 20 -7.59 -2.01 -7.62
CA PRO A 20 -8.22 -2.91 -8.59
C PRO A 20 -9.12 -2.19 -9.58
N GLY A 21 -9.06 -2.60 -10.83
CA GLY A 21 -9.92 -2.07 -11.88
C GLY A 21 -9.55 -0.68 -12.37
N GLU A 22 -8.47 -0.09 -11.87
CA GLU A 22 -8.05 1.25 -12.24
C GLU A 22 -6.68 1.21 -12.92
N LYS A 23 -6.46 2.10 -13.88
CA LYS A 23 -5.16 2.23 -14.53
C LYS A 23 -4.14 2.94 -13.66
N VAL A 24 -4.59 3.68 -12.68
CA VAL A 24 -3.75 4.49 -11.80
C VAL A 24 -4.17 4.27 -10.36
N ASN A 25 -3.27 4.55 -9.44
CA ASN A 25 -3.61 4.61 -8.03
C ASN A 25 -4.11 6.01 -7.71
N LYS A 26 -5.24 6.09 -7.01
CA LYS A 26 -5.81 7.36 -6.55
C LYS A 26 -5.90 7.35 -5.04
N ILE A 27 -5.62 8.49 -4.44
CA ILE A 27 -5.86 8.66 -3.02
C ILE A 27 -7.37 8.75 -2.79
N SER A 28 -7.89 7.78 -2.07
CA SER A 28 -9.31 7.70 -1.74
C SER A 28 -9.44 7.26 -0.29
N ARG A 29 -10.65 7.36 0.25
CA ARG A 29 -10.90 6.89 1.60
C ARG A 29 -10.60 5.40 1.74
N ASP A 30 -11.03 4.61 0.77
CA ASP A 30 -10.79 3.17 0.79
C ASP A 30 -9.31 2.84 0.77
N LEU A 31 -8.53 3.54 -0.04
CA LEU A 31 -7.08 3.33 -0.10
C LEU A 31 -6.44 3.71 1.23
N LEU A 32 -6.82 4.86 1.79
CA LEU A 32 -6.25 5.32 3.06
C LEU A 32 -6.62 4.39 4.21
N ASP A 33 -7.86 3.94 4.28
CA ASP A 33 -8.31 3.02 5.33
C ASP A 33 -7.57 1.69 5.23
N GLY A 34 -7.44 1.14 4.03
CA GLY A 34 -6.72 -0.10 3.81
C GLY A 34 -5.24 0.04 4.16
N PHE A 35 -4.63 1.13 3.77
CA PHE A 35 -3.23 1.40 4.07
C PHE A 35 -2.99 1.59 5.56
N SER A 36 -3.89 2.30 6.23
CA SER A 36 -3.82 2.49 7.68
C SER A 36 -3.86 1.15 8.42
N GLY A 37 -4.74 0.25 7.99
CA GLY A 37 -4.82 -1.10 8.56
C GLY A 37 -3.53 -1.89 8.35
N ILE A 38 -2.94 -1.79 7.16
CA ILE A 38 -1.66 -2.44 6.86
C ILE A 38 -0.55 -1.89 7.75
N LEU A 39 -0.44 -0.58 7.85
CA LEU A 39 0.58 0.05 8.68
C LEU A 39 0.44 -0.34 10.15
N HIS A 40 -0.79 -0.36 10.67
CA HIS A 40 -1.05 -0.75 12.04
C HIS A 40 -0.57 -2.18 12.31
N ARG A 41 -0.84 -3.08 11.38
CA ARG A 41 -0.41 -4.47 11.49
C ARG A 41 1.11 -4.61 11.42
N LEU A 42 1.77 -3.87 10.52
CA LEU A 42 3.22 -3.89 10.38
C LEU A 42 3.91 -3.28 11.61
N GLU A 43 3.33 -2.22 12.15
CA GLU A 43 3.85 -1.56 13.35
C GLU A 43 3.87 -2.51 14.56
N SER A 44 2.94 -3.45 14.59
CA SER A 44 2.86 -4.45 15.67
C SER A 44 3.78 -5.64 15.46
N ASP A 45 4.47 -5.72 14.32
CA ASP A 45 5.33 -6.86 13.98
C ASP A 45 6.78 -6.51 14.28
N PRO A 46 7.39 -7.15 15.30
CA PRO A 46 8.77 -6.82 15.69
C PRO A 46 9.82 -7.22 14.66
N THR A 47 9.47 -8.03 13.67
CA THR A 47 10.40 -8.41 12.61
C THR A 47 10.48 -7.38 11.49
N VAL A 48 9.54 -6.43 11.43
CA VAL A 48 9.53 -5.39 10.42
C VAL A 48 10.39 -4.22 10.87
N LYS A 49 11.42 -3.90 10.09
CA LYS A 49 12.36 -2.82 10.39
C LYS A 49 12.23 -1.64 9.43
N GLY A 50 11.53 -1.82 8.32
CA GLY A 50 11.30 -0.77 7.35
C GLY A 50 10.16 -1.11 6.43
N VAL A 51 9.63 -0.10 5.75
CA VAL A 51 8.52 -0.25 4.82
C VAL A 51 8.86 0.44 3.52
N VAL A 52 8.61 -0.25 2.41
CA VAL A 52 8.78 0.30 1.06
C VAL A 52 7.43 0.28 0.38
N LEU A 53 7.04 1.40 -0.21
CA LEU A 53 5.82 1.50 -1.00
C LEU A 53 6.19 1.45 -2.47
N ILE A 54 5.55 0.55 -3.22
CA ILE A 54 5.77 0.40 -4.65
C ILE A 54 4.43 0.35 -5.37
N SER A 55 4.33 1.05 -6.49
CA SER A 55 3.15 0.97 -7.33
C SER A 55 3.27 -0.19 -8.31
N ARG A 56 2.19 -0.95 -8.48
CA ARG A 56 2.10 -1.94 -9.57
C ARG A 56 1.56 -1.34 -10.85
N LYS A 57 1.15 -0.07 -10.83
CA LYS A 57 0.71 0.60 -12.05
C LYS A 57 1.90 0.85 -12.95
N GLU A 58 1.66 0.78 -14.26
CA GLU A 58 2.73 0.70 -15.26
C GLU A 58 3.62 1.94 -15.29
N ASP A 59 3.04 3.11 -15.20
CA ASP A 59 3.77 4.34 -15.45
C ASP A 59 3.49 5.44 -14.42
N ASN A 60 2.95 5.09 -13.25
CA ASN A 60 2.72 6.09 -12.21
C ASN A 60 2.78 5.47 -10.82
N PHE A 61 2.98 6.33 -9.82
CA PHE A 61 2.90 5.94 -8.43
C PHE A 61 1.50 6.21 -7.87
N ILE A 62 1.11 7.47 -7.79
CA ILE A 62 -0.24 7.89 -7.42
C ILE A 62 -0.62 9.01 -8.38
N ALA A 63 -1.78 8.90 -9.00
CA ALA A 63 -2.25 9.90 -9.95
C ALA A 63 -3.66 10.32 -9.55
N GLY A 64 -3.75 11.45 -8.88
CA GLY A 64 -5.01 12.05 -8.50
C GLY A 64 -5.47 11.67 -7.11
N ALA A 65 -6.52 12.34 -6.70
CA ALA A 65 -7.16 12.12 -5.41
C ALA A 65 -8.68 12.17 -5.59
N ASP A 66 -9.34 11.26 -4.90
CA ASP A 66 -10.80 11.24 -4.83
C ASP A 66 -11.20 11.91 -3.53
N LEU A 67 -11.85 13.05 -3.64
CA LEU A 67 -12.17 13.91 -2.50
C LEU A 67 -13.54 13.64 -1.90
N ASP A 68 -14.23 12.66 -2.39
CA ASP A 68 -15.57 12.30 -1.86
C ASP A 68 -15.48 11.63 -0.48
#